data_afdff49b49edc4c7bef1133a1de0d9d0
#
_entry.id   afdff49b49edc4c7bef1133a1de0d9d0
#
_cell.length_a   1.000
_cell.length_b   1.000
_cell.length_c   1.000
_cell.angle_alpha   90.00
_cell.angle_beta   90.00
_cell.angle_gamma   90.00
#
_symmetry.space_group_name_H-M   'P 1'
#
loop_
_entity.id
_entity.type
_entity.pdbx_description
1 polymer ?
#
loop_
_entity_poly.entity_id
_entity_poly.type
_entity_poly.pdbx_seq_one_letter_code
_entity_poly.pdbx_strand_id
1 'polypeptide(L)'
;MILVSACLLGCACRYDGRSKPYPLAQELAKRGLAVPVCPEQMGGLSTPRNPSERRGERVVMSDGRDVTAEYRRGAEEALRLARLYGCTAAVLKEKSPSCGSGRVYDGTFSGTLTDGDGVTAELLKENGIKVYGESELEKLL
;
A
#
# COMPACT_ATOMS: atom_id res chain seq x y z
N MET A 1 -13.98 8.95 -6.28
CA MET A 1 -13.53 7.67 -5.68
C MET A 1 -12.08 7.78 -5.22
N ILE A 2 -11.76 7.15 -4.12
CA ILE A 2 -10.43 7.15 -3.51
C ILE A 2 -9.97 5.70 -3.37
N LEU A 3 -8.77 5.41 -3.85
CA LEU A 3 -8.17 4.09 -3.68
C LEU A 3 -7.68 3.97 -2.22
N VAL A 4 -8.05 2.90 -1.52
CA VAL A 4 -7.74 2.76 -0.09
C VAL A 4 -7.12 1.39 0.19
N SER A 5 -6.03 1.36 0.96
CA SER A 5 -5.46 0.10 1.44
C SER A 5 -6.52 -0.69 2.22
N ALA A 6 -6.80 -1.92 1.79
CA ALA A 6 -7.87 -2.73 2.36
C ALA A 6 -7.70 -3.00 3.86
N CYS A 7 -6.45 -3.07 4.36
CA CYS A 7 -6.19 -3.25 5.79
C CYS A 7 -6.72 -2.07 6.63
N LEU A 8 -6.76 -0.86 6.06
CA LEU A 8 -7.31 0.32 6.74
C LEU A 8 -8.83 0.26 6.85
N LEU A 9 -9.47 -0.57 6.05
CA LEU A 9 -10.92 -0.80 6.10
C LEU A 9 -11.31 -1.94 7.03
N GLY A 10 -10.32 -2.66 7.57
CA GLY A 10 -10.54 -3.78 8.47
C GLY A 10 -10.30 -5.15 7.85
N CYS A 11 -9.87 -5.22 6.59
CA CYS A 11 -9.53 -6.50 5.96
C CYS A 11 -8.25 -7.07 6.57
N ALA A 12 -8.27 -8.36 6.90
CA ALA A 12 -7.13 -9.05 7.52
C ALA A 12 -6.11 -9.47 6.45
N CYS A 13 -5.54 -8.48 5.76
CA CYS A 13 -4.66 -8.70 4.59
C CYS A 13 -3.21 -8.25 4.80
N ARG A 14 -2.86 -7.79 6.00
CA ARG A 14 -1.47 -7.46 6.32
C ARG A 14 -0.61 -8.72 6.34
N TYR A 15 0.71 -8.55 6.27
CA TYR A 15 1.66 -9.68 6.24
C TYR A 15 1.47 -10.65 7.42
N ASP A 16 1.07 -10.13 8.58
CA ASP A 16 0.84 -10.91 9.80
C ASP A 16 -0.56 -11.52 9.91
N GLY A 17 -1.39 -11.35 8.88
CA GLY A 17 -2.78 -11.82 8.85
C GLY A 17 -3.73 -10.95 9.66
N ARG A 18 -3.30 -9.75 10.04
CA ARG A 18 -4.11 -8.80 10.80
C ARG A 18 -4.63 -7.68 9.92
N SER A 19 -5.51 -6.87 10.47
CA SER A 19 -5.97 -5.63 9.87
C SER A 19 -5.41 -4.44 10.66
N LYS A 20 -5.62 -3.24 10.12
CA LYS A 20 -5.29 -2.00 10.81
C LYS A 20 -6.43 -1.00 10.57
N PRO A 21 -7.64 -1.26 11.12
CA PRO A 21 -8.78 -0.39 10.83
C PRO A 21 -8.51 1.06 11.23
N TYR A 22 -8.89 1.96 10.32
CA TYR A 22 -8.77 3.39 10.54
C TYR A 22 -10.16 4.00 10.37
N PRO A 23 -10.75 4.59 11.42
CA PRO A 23 -12.14 5.06 11.38
C PRO A 23 -12.49 5.97 10.21
N LEU A 24 -11.60 6.92 9.86
CA LEU A 24 -11.85 7.83 8.73
C LEU A 24 -11.85 7.09 7.39
N ALA A 25 -11.01 6.06 7.23
CA ALA A 25 -11.02 5.24 6.01
C ALA A 25 -12.33 4.45 5.91
N GLN A 26 -12.79 3.89 7.01
CA GLN A 26 -14.06 3.17 7.06
C GLN A 26 -15.23 4.09 6.73
N GLU A 27 -15.16 5.35 7.14
CA GLU A 27 -16.19 6.35 6.80
C GLU A 27 -16.25 6.60 5.30
N LEU A 28 -15.12 6.68 4.62
CA LEU A 28 -15.08 6.78 3.16
C LEU A 28 -15.79 5.61 2.50
N ALA A 29 -15.56 4.39 3.00
CA ALA A 29 -16.20 3.19 2.48
C ALA A 29 -17.72 3.23 2.68
N LYS A 30 -18.18 3.67 3.85
CA LYS A 30 -19.61 3.80 4.14
C LYS A 30 -20.30 4.81 3.23
N ARG A 31 -19.58 5.82 2.79
CA ARG A 31 -20.08 6.83 1.85
C ARG A 31 -20.00 6.37 0.39
N GLY A 32 -19.52 5.17 0.13
CA GLY A 32 -19.37 4.65 -1.23
C GLY A 32 -18.23 5.32 -2.01
N LEU A 33 -17.23 5.86 -1.32
CA LEU A 33 -16.15 6.64 -1.94
C LEU A 33 -14.82 5.87 -2.00
N ALA A 34 -14.72 4.69 -1.38
CA ALA A 34 -13.48 3.93 -1.30
C ALA A 34 -13.46 2.75 -2.28
N VAL A 35 -12.32 2.56 -2.94
CA VAL A 35 -12.01 1.36 -3.72
C VAL A 35 -10.93 0.60 -2.93
N PRO A 36 -11.23 -0.56 -2.34
CA PRO A 36 -10.26 -1.28 -1.53
C PRO A 36 -9.23 -2.00 -2.40
N VAL A 37 -7.97 -1.94 -1.97
CA VAL A 37 -6.88 -2.69 -2.61
C VAL A 37 -5.93 -3.24 -1.55
N CYS A 38 -5.38 -4.42 -1.82
CA CYS A 38 -4.19 -4.92 -1.14
C CYS A 38 -3.20 -5.32 -2.24
N PRO A 39 -2.28 -4.42 -2.62
CA PRO A 39 -1.38 -4.69 -3.74
C PRO A 39 -0.52 -5.93 -3.53
N GLU A 40 -0.15 -6.25 -2.30
CA GLU A 40 0.65 -7.45 -2.02
C GLU A 40 -0.13 -8.72 -2.34
N GLN A 41 -1.40 -8.82 -1.93
CA GLN A 41 -2.24 -9.96 -2.29
C GLN A 41 -2.53 -10.00 -3.80
N MET A 42 -2.80 -8.85 -4.40
CA MET A 42 -3.07 -8.75 -5.83
C MET A 42 -1.85 -9.13 -6.67
N GLY A 43 -0.66 -8.96 -6.11
CA GLY A 43 0.60 -9.40 -6.74
C GLY A 43 0.89 -10.89 -6.58
N GLY A 44 0.05 -11.62 -5.84
CA GLY A 44 0.18 -13.07 -5.67
C GLY A 44 0.83 -13.52 -4.37
N LEU A 45 1.00 -12.62 -3.39
CA LEU A 45 1.55 -13.00 -2.10
C LEU A 45 0.46 -13.54 -1.18
N SER A 46 0.79 -14.59 -0.43
CA SER A 46 -0.12 -15.21 0.52
C SER A 46 -0.28 -14.36 1.79
N THR A 47 -1.31 -14.66 2.56
CA THR A 47 -1.53 -14.09 3.89
C THR A 47 -1.74 -15.25 4.87
N PRO A 48 -0.96 -15.43 5.95
CA PRO A 48 0.19 -14.58 6.30
C PRO A 48 1.42 -14.82 5.39
N ARG A 49 2.37 -13.90 5.49
CA ARG A 49 3.62 -13.96 4.74
C ARG A 49 4.74 -13.31 5.54
N ASN A 50 5.99 -13.59 5.19
CA ASN A 50 7.11 -12.91 5.81
C ASN A 50 7.09 -11.42 5.47
N PRO A 51 7.52 -10.54 6.39
CA PRO A 51 7.61 -9.12 6.08
C PRO A 51 8.67 -8.87 5.01
N SER A 52 8.45 -7.85 4.19
CA SER A 52 9.36 -7.45 3.13
C SER A 52 9.80 -6.02 3.34
N GLU A 53 10.98 -5.67 2.80
CA GLU A 53 11.47 -4.30 2.75
C GLU A 53 12.03 -4.00 1.37
N ARG A 54 11.91 -2.73 0.97
CA ARG A 54 12.39 -2.28 -0.32
C ARG A 54 13.89 -1.94 -0.23
N ARG A 55 14.67 -2.45 -1.19
CA ARG A 55 16.09 -2.14 -1.36
C ARG A 55 16.30 -1.58 -2.76
N GLY A 56 16.20 -0.24 -2.93
CA GLY A 56 16.26 0.39 -4.24
C GLY A 56 15.11 -0.09 -5.13
N GLU A 57 15.43 -0.69 -6.26
CA GLU A 57 14.44 -1.23 -7.20
C GLU A 57 13.94 -2.64 -6.83
N ARG A 58 14.48 -3.23 -5.78
CA ARG A 58 14.15 -4.60 -5.38
C ARG A 58 13.36 -4.60 -4.07
N VAL A 59 12.52 -5.62 -3.90
CA VAL A 59 11.81 -5.89 -2.66
C VAL A 59 12.18 -7.30 -2.21
N VAL A 60 12.61 -7.43 -0.96
CA VAL A 60 13.14 -8.68 -0.41
C VAL A 60 12.41 -9.02 0.88
N MET A 61 12.02 -10.28 1.05
CA MET A 61 11.46 -10.80 2.30
C MET A 61 12.54 -11.00 3.34
N SER A 62 12.14 -11.08 4.60
CA SER A 62 13.05 -11.28 5.73
C SER A 62 13.84 -12.59 5.64
N ASP A 63 13.33 -13.59 4.89
CA ASP A 63 14.02 -14.86 4.64
C ASP A 63 14.98 -14.80 3.43
N GLY A 64 15.13 -13.64 2.80
CA GLY A 64 16.01 -13.43 1.65
C GLY A 64 15.36 -13.62 0.30
N ARG A 65 14.10 -14.05 0.24
CA ARG A 65 13.39 -14.27 -1.02
C ARG A 65 13.10 -12.93 -1.70
N ASP A 66 13.45 -12.83 -2.99
CA ASP A 66 13.15 -11.66 -3.81
C ASP A 66 11.69 -11.72 -4.29
N VAL A 67 10.92 -10.71 -3.98
CA VAL A 67 9.49 -10.61 -4.32
C VAL A 67 9.18 -9.35 -5.15
N THR A 68 10.20 -8.82 -5.81
CA THR A 68 10.07 -7.61 -6.64
C THR A 68 8.99 -7.76 -7.70
N ALA A 69 8.94 -8.89 -8.40
CA ALA A 69 7.95 -9.12 -9.46
C ALA A 69 6.52 -9.08 -8.90
N GLU A 70 6.30 -9.69 -7.74
CA GLU A 70 4.98 -9.70 -7.10
C GLU A 70 4.57 -8.30 -6.67
N TYR A 71 5.48 -7.52 -6.10
CA TYR A 71 5.21 -6.13 -5.71
C TYR A 71 4.90 -5.25 -6.91
N ARG A 72 5.64 -5.42 -8.01
CA ARG A 72 5.37 -4.67 -9.25
C ARG A 72 4.03 -5.04 -9.86
N ARG A 73 3.69 -6.32 -9.89
CA ARG A 73 2.39 -6.77 -10.38
C ARG A 73 1.26 -6.18 -9.54
N GLY A 74 1.38 -6.21 -8.23
CA GLY A 74 0.38 -5.63 -7.32
C GLY A 74 0.20 -4.14 -7.53
N ALA A 75 1.30 -3.40 -7.74
CA ALA A 75 1.26 -1.97 -8.03
C ALA A 75 0.52 -1.69 -9.35
N GLU A 76 0.79 -2.46 -10.38
CA GLU A 76 0.14 -2.33 -11.68
C GLU A 76 -1.37 -2.61 -11.60
N GLU A 77 -1.77 -3.63 -10.82
CA GLU A 77 -3.18 -3.93 -10.61
C GLU A 77 -3.89 -2.84 -9.81
N ALA A 78 -3.22 -2.27 -8.81
CA ALA A 78 -3.77 -1.14 -8.07
C ALA A 78 -3.99 0.08 -8.99
N LEU A 79 -3.03 0.36 -9.88
CA LEU A 79 -3.15 1.43 -10.86
C LEU A 79 -4.31 1.17 -11.83
N ARG A 80 -4.49 -0.08 -12.26
CA ARG A 80 -5.61 -0.47 -13.13
C ARG A 80 -6.95 -0.15 -12.49
N LEU A 81 -7.13 -0.51 -11.20
CA LEU A 81 -8.35 -0.21 -10.47
C LEU A 81 -8.55 1.29 -10.28
N ALA A 82 -7.48 2.02 -9.97
CA ALA A 82 -7.56 3.47 -9.83
C ALA A 82 -8.05 4.13 -11.12
N ARG A 83 -7.54 3.71 -12.26
CA ARG A 83 -7.97 4.23 -13.57
C ARG A 83 -9.41 3.83 -13.90
N LEU A 84 -9.77 2.58 -13.63
CA LEU A 84 -11.11 2.06 -13.91
C LEU A 84 -12.18 2.84 -13.14
N TYR A 85 -11.92 3.16 -11.88
CA TYR A 85 -12.86 3.86 -11.02
C TYR A 85 -12.67 5.38 -11.02
N GLY A 86 -11.74 5.90 -11.82
CA GLY A 86 -11.50 7.34 -11.90
C GLY A 86 -10.92 7.93 -10.61
N CYS A 87 -10.13 7.18 -9.87
CA CYS A 87 -9.51 7.67 -8.63
C CYS A 87 -8.42 8.68 -8.94
N THR A 88 -8.50 9.88 -8.33
CA THR A 88 -7.47 10.92 -8.43
C THR A 88 -6.61 10.98 -7.18
N ALA A 89 -6.98 10.26 -6.14
CA ALA A 89 -6.27 10.19 -4.87
C ALA A 89 -6.30 8.77 -4.30
N ALA A 90 -5.33 8.47 -3.47
CA ALA A 90 -5.23 7.21 -2.75
C ALA A 90 -4.84 7.47 -1.30
N VAL A 91 -5.41 6.68 -0.39
CA VAL A 91 -5.01 6.63 1.02
C VAL A 91 -4.45 5.24 1.27
N LEU A 92 -3.15 5.16 1.48
CA LEU A 92 -2.44 3.90 1.56
C LEU A 92 -1.76 3.74 2.92
N LYS A 93 -1.60 2.49 3.36
CA LYS A 93 -0.99 2.16 4.65
C LYS A 93 0.45 2.68 4.71
N GLU A 94 0.72 3.54 5.69
CA GLU A 94 2.05 4.13 5.90
C GLU A 94 3.12 3.08 6.19
N LYS A 95 4.36 3.39 5.80
CA LYS A 95 5.60 2.62 6.03
C LYS A 95 5.68 1.28 5.30
N SER A 96 4.62 0.84 4.63
CA SER A 96 4.61 -0.41 3.89
C SER A 96 5.57 -0.36 2.69
N PRO A 97 6.27 -1.46 2.36
CA PRO A 97 7.11 -1.51 1.16
C PRO A 97 6.32 -1.39 -0.15
N SER A 98 5.01 -1.64 -0.12
CA SER A 98 4.10 -1.43 -1.24
C SER A 98 3.43 -0.06 -1.18
N CYS A 99 2.83 0.26 -0.03
CA CYS A 99 1.88 1.36 0.12
C CYS A 99 2.46 2.63 0.76
N GLY A 100 3.63 2.56 1.39
CA GLY A 100 4.20 3.69 2.14
C GLY A 100 4.47 4.89 1.24
N SER A 101 4.10 6.08 1.71
CA SER A 101 4.33 7.32 0.98
C SER A 101 5.25 8.22 1.79
N GLY A 102 6.41 8.56 1.23
CA GLY A 102 7.41 9.45 1.80
C GLY A 102 8.38 8.78 2.76
N ARG A 103 7.99 7.75 3.48
CA ARG A 103 8.84 7.02 4.43
C ARG A 103 8.57 5.54 4.35
N VAL A 104 9.61 4.75 4.24
CA VAL A 104 9.55 3.28 4.23
C VAL A 104 10.72 2.73 5.05
N TYR A 105 10.68 1.45 5.41
CA TYR A 105 11.82 0.80 6.05
C TYR A 105 12.97 0.68 5.06
N ASP A 106 14.22 0.79 5.58
CA ASP A 106 15.41 1.01 4.75
C ASP A 106 16.02 -0.26 4.10
N GLY A 107 15.40 -1.40 4.28
CA GLY A 107 15.86 -2.66 3.69
C GLY A 107 16.78 -3.48 4.59
N THR A 108 17.13 -2.99 5.78
CA THR A 108 18.04 -3.68 6.70
C THR A 108 17.32 -4.58 7.71
N PHE A 109 15.98 -4.53 7.74
CA PHE A 109 15.16 -5.24 8.72
C PHE A 109 15.50 -4.88 10.17
N SER A 110 15.91 -3.63 10.38
CA SER A 110 16.33 -3.10 11.70
C SER A 110 15.29 -2.17 12.34
N GLY A 111 14.13 -1.96 11.69
CA GLY A 111 13.13 -0.99 12.15
C GLY A 111 13.48 0.44 11.80
N THR A 112 14.50 0.68 10.98
CA THR A 112 14.96 2.02 10.59
C THR A 112 14.19 2.49 9.36
N LEU A 113 13.63 3.70 9.44
CA LEU A 113 12.93 4.33 8.32
C LEU A 113 13.88 5.20 7.50
N THR A 114 13.60 5.30 6.20
CA THR A 114 14.30 6.18 5.28
C THR A 114 13.30 6.91 4.40
N ASP A 115 13.73 8.00 3.78
CA ASP A 115 12.91 8.70 2.79
C ASP A 115 12.73 7.80 1.56
N GLY A 116 11.51 7.73 1.06
CA GLY A 116 11.19 6.94 -0.11
C GLY A 116 9.74 6.51 -0.13
N ASP A 117 9.35 5.87 -1.21
CA ASP A 117 7.99 5.37 -1.43
C ASP A 117 7.98 3.86 -1.54
N GLY A 118 6.86 3.23 -1.16
CA GLY A 118 6.56 1.87 -1.52
C GLY A 118 6.34 1.75 -3.03
N VAL A 119 6.42 0.54 -3.55
CA VAL A 119 6.34 0.29 -5.01
C VAL A 119 5.01 0.79 -5.60
N THR A 120 3.90 0.54 -4.93
CA THR A 120 2.57 1.00 -5.39
C THR A 120 2.45 2.52 -5.28
N ALA A 121 2.87 3.10 -4.15
CA ALA A 121 2.81 4.55 -3.97
C ALA A 121 3.60 5.28 -5.05
N GLU A 122 4.80 4.80 -5.37
CA GLU A 122 5.64 5.38 -6.42
C GLU A 122 4.94 5.33 -7.78
N LEU A 123 4.41 4.17 -8.16
CA LEU A 123 3.74 4.01 -9.46
C LEU A 123 2.51 4.91 -9.58
N LEU A 124 1.70 5.00 -8.53
CA LEU A 124 0.52 5.86 -8.54
C LEU A 124 0.91 7.34 -8.70
N LYS A 125 1.93 7.79 -7.97
CA LYS A 125 2.42 9.17 -8.07
C LYS A 125 2.96 9.48 -9.46
N GLU A 126 3.69 8.56 -10.07
CA GLU A 126 4.20 8.71 -11.44
C GLU A 126 3.08 8.87 -12.46
N ASN A 127 1.89 8.37 -12.14
CA ASN A 127 0.71 8.44 -13.01
C ASN A 127 -0.29 9.53 -12.57
N GLY A 128 0.16 10.50 -11.79
CA GLY A 128 -0.64 11.68 -11.45
C GLY A 128 -1.67 11.48 -10.34
N ILE A 129 -1.61 10.36 -9.61
CA ILE A 129 -2.52 10.10 -8.50
C ILE A 129 -1.84 10.58 -7.21
N LYS A 130 -2.52 11.42 -6.44
CA LYS A 130 -2.02 11.90 -5.15
C LYS A 130 -2.13 10.79 -4.11
N VAL A 131 -1.03 10.50 -3.42
CA VAL A 131 -1.00 9.44 -2.41
C VAL A 131 -0.80 10.05 -1.03
N TYR A 132 -1.67 9.65 -0.10
CA TYR A 132 -1.66 10.07 1.29
C TYR A 132 -1.51 8.84 2.19
N GLY A 133 -0.83 8.99 3.31
CA GLY A 133 -0.87 7.99 4.38
C GLY A 133 -2.15 8.15 5.21
N GLU A 134 -2.45 7.17 6.03
CA GLU A 134 -3.68 7.23 6.85
C GLU A 134 -3.70 8.42 7.81
N SER A 135 -2.54 8.85 8.31
CA SER A 135 -2.46 10.01 9.21
C SER A 135 -2.78 11.34 8.51
N GLU A 136 -2.79 11.35 7.17
CA GLU A 136 -3.06 12.54 6.37
C GLU A 136 -4.51 12.57 5.85
N LEU A 137 -5.31 11.58 6.20
CA LEU A 137 -6.65 11.41 5.62
C LEU A 137 -7.57 12.60 5.85
N GLU A 138 -7.41 13.31 6.97
CA GLU A 138 -8.20 14.50 7.26
C GLU A 138 -8.09 15.58 6.18
N LYS A 139 -6.99 15.62 5.45
CA LYS A 139 -6.78 16.57 4.36
C LYS A 139 -7.69 16.32 3.16
N LEU A 140 -8.32 15.14 3.09
CA LEU A 140 -9.21 14.73 2.00
C LEU A 140 -10.70 14.91 2.34
N LEU A 141 -11.00 15.18 3.60
CA LEU A 141 -12.39 15.30 4.11
C LEU A 141 -12.80 16.77 4.38
#